data_4c373e25602ef603dfcc2d12c0115c80
#
_entry.id   4c373e25602ef603dfcc2d12c0115c80
#
_cell.length_a   1.000
_cell.length_b   1.000
_cell.length_c   1.000
_cell.angle_alpha   90.00
_cell.angle_beta   90.00
_cell.angle_gamma   90.00
#
_symmetry.space_group_name_H-M   'P 1'
#
loop_
_entity.id
_entity.type
_entity.pdbx_description
1 polymer ?
#
loop_
_entity_poly.entity_id
_entity_poly.type
_entity_poly.pdbx_seq_one_letter_code
_entity_poly.pdbx_strand_id
1 'polypeptide(L)'
;MATHKLINTTWHNVLGTIAPALTIASGDVVITETLDARGFDKNGARPAHGPNPMNGPVFVTGAEPGDALRVDILRMDPIRPSGWTISSLAANVVDPEAARQLPARERADWLIDLESRTVKLQEPPPGLENFVLPLEPMIGCFGVAPAMGQAFSTATSAENGGNMDYRGFRPGATVWFPVAVEGALFFAGDCHATQGDGEIVGTGIETCFEVQLRLSVEKNRQLTWPRGENETHIFSVGNARPLDQALQHATTDMLNWLTSDYGLSAAAASHLMGQVVRYHVGNVFDPAYTMVCLVEKRWLPKPASVG
;
A
#
# COMPACT_ATOMS: atom_id res chain seq x y z
N MET A 1 14.75 -5.28 20.16
CA MET A 1 14.48 -5.24 18.70
C MET A 1 15.16 -6.44 18.07
N ALA A 2 14.39 -7.41 17.66
CA ALA A 2 14.86 -8.62 16.98
C ALA A 2 14.49 -8.56 15.48
N THR A 3 15.12 -9.43 14.69
CA THR A 3 14.79 -9.61 13.27
C THR A 3 14.31 -11.03 13.07
N HIS A 4 13.15 -11.18 12.48
CA HIS A 4 12.49 -12.43 12.22
C HIS A 4 12.37 -12.68 10.71
N LYS A 5 12.62 -13.88 10.27
CA LYS A 5 12.33 -14.29 8.90
C LYS A 5 11.00 -15.03 8.87
N LEU A 6 9.99 -14.43 8.22
CA LEU A 6 8.71 -15.07 7.96
C LEU A 6 8.83 -15.91 6.67
N ILE A 7 8.82 -17.23 6.84
CA ILE A 7 8.76 -18.18 5.73
C ILE A 7 7.31 -18.65 5.62
N ASN A 8 6.58 -18.15 4.64
CA ASN A 8 5.21 -18.55 4.43
C ASN A 8 5.12 -19.98 3.88
N THR A 9 4.19 -20.73 4.44
CA THR A 9 3.75 -22.04 3.93
C THR A 9 2.30 -22.01 3.46
N THR A 10 1.60 -20.93 3.80
CA THR A 10 0.21 -20.67 3.42
C THR A 10 0.07 -19.20 3.10
N TRP A 11 -0.71 -18.87 2.08
CA TRP A 11 -1.02 -17.51 1.67
C TRP A 11 -2.53 -17.29 1.72
N HIS A 12 -2.92 -16.05 1.98
CA HIS A 12 -4.31 -15.67 2.17
C HIS A 12 -4.72 -14.60 1.15
N ASN A 13 -5.91 -14.75 0.55
CA ASN A 13 -6.50 -13.76 -0.35
C ASN A 13 -7.53 -12.88 0.38
N VAL A 14 -7.40 -12.80 1.69
CA VAL A 14 -8.23 -11.98 2.59
C VAL A 14 -7.37 -11.44 3.72
N LEU A 15 -7.73 -10.24 4.20
CA LEU A 15 -7.32 -9.74 5.50
C LEU A 15 -8.43 -10.06 6.49
N GLY A 16 -8.14 -10.84 7.52
CA GLY A 16 -9.14 -11.29 8.48
C GLY A 16 -8.51 -11.86 9.75
N THR A 17 -9.34 -12.25 10.71
CA THR A 17 -8.89 -12.89 11.95
C THR A 17 -8.51 -14.35 11.67
N ILE A 18 -7.26 -14.55 11.32
CA ILE A 18 -6.67 -15.85 10.93
C ILE A 18 -5.56 -16.18 11.93
N ALA A 19 -5.30 -17.47 12.16
CA ALA A 19 -4.20 -17.92 13.02
C ALA A 19 -2.86 -17.34 12.54
N PRO A 20 -2.06 -16.71 13.41
CA PRO A 20 -0.83 -16.04 13.01
C PRO A 20 0.23 -17.02 12.51
N ALA A 21 0.89 -16.65 11.42
CA ALA A 21 2.06 -17.36 10.90
C ALA A 21 3.33 -17.02 11.68
N LEU A 22 3.35 -15.88 12.36
CA LEU A 22 4.48 -15.40 13.16
C LEU A 22 3.96 -14.52 14.29
N THR A 23 4.56 -14.65 15.49
CA THR A 23 4.35 -13.73 16.63
C THR A 23 5.64 -13.00 16.94
N ILE A 24 5.57 -11.68 17.10
CA ILE A 24 6.73 -10.82 17.36
C ILE A 24 6.44 -9.83 18.51
N ALA A 25 7.49 -9.22 19.05
CA ALA A 25 7.36 -8.09 19.95
C ALA A 25 7.23 -6.76 19.16
N SER A 26 6.60 -5.77 19.78
CA SER A 26 6.54 -4.41 19.23
C SER A 26 7.95 -3.85 19.00
N GLY A 27 8.20 -3.30 17.82
CA GLY A 27 9.49 -2.76 17.38
C GLY A 27 10.39 -3.74 16.65
N ASP A 28 9.99 -5.00 16.56
CA ASP A 28 10.77 -6.01 15.82
C ASP A 28 10.63 -5.83 14.29
N VAL A 29 11.60 -6.42 13.58
CA VAL A 29 11.66 -6.39 12.11
C VAL A 29 11.26 -7.75 11.55
N VAL A 30 10.41 -7.74 10.56
CA VAL A 30 10.01 -8.92 9.77
C VAL A 30 10.64 -8.82 8.37
N ILE A 31 11.28 -9.90 7.93
CA ILE A 31 11.79 -10.09 6.58
C ILE A 31 10.97 -11.21 5.94
N THR A 32 10.43 -10.99 4.77
CA THR A 32 9.67 -12.02 4.04
C THR A 32 9.80 -11.87 2.52
N GLU A 33 9.65 -12.98 1.80
CA GLU A 33 9.59 -12.98 0.34
C GLU A 33 8.13 -13.02 -0.11
N THR A 34 7.70 -12.06 -0.95
CA THR A 34 6.34 -12.00 -1.48
C THR A 34 6.20 -12.81 -2.77
N LEU A 35 4.97 -13.23 -3.06
CA LEU A 35 4.57 -13.68 -4.38
C LEU A 35 4.15 -12.47 -5.24
N ASP A 36 4.05 -12.66 -6.56
CA ASP A 36 3.37 -11.68 -7.41
C ASP A 36 1.83 -11.78 -7.26
N ALA A 37 1.08 -10.82 -7.78
CA ALA A 37 -0.38 -10.75 -7.66
C ALA A 37 -1.13 -12.01 -8.14
N ARG A 38 -0.52 -12.83 -9.00
CA ARG A 38 -1.08 -14.09 -9.48
C ARG A 38 -0.62 -15.32 -8.71
N GLY A 39 0.24 -15.15 -7.72
CA GLY A 39 0.72 -16.22 -6.84
C GLY A 39 1.95 -16.97 -7.33
N PHE A 40 2.71 -16.39 -8.25
CA PHE A 40 4.00 -16.97 -8.68
C PHE A 40 5.13 -16.48 -7.76
N ASP A 41 6.05 -17.39 -7.46
CA ASP A 41 7.27 -17.11 -6.70
C ASP A 41 8.44 -16.68 -7.60
N LYS A 42 9.59 -16.41 -6.98
CA LYS A 42 10.82 -16.00 -7.68
C LYS A 42 11.36 -17.05 -8.65
N ASN A 43 10.98 -18.31 -8.53
CA ASN A 43 11.40 -19.43 -9.38
C ASN A 43 10.37 -19.75 -10.46
N GLY A 44 9.23 -19.03 -10.50
CA GLY A 44 8.13 -19.27 -11.43
C GLY A 44 7.19 -20.41 -11.00
N ALA A 45 7.34 -20.97 -9.81
CA ALA A 45 6.36 -21.87 -9.23
C ALA A 45 5.14 -21.07 -8.72
N ARG A 46 3.98 -21.71 -8.67
CA ARG A 46 2.73 -21.09 -8.26
C ARG A 46 2.16 -21.74 -6.99
N PRO A 47 2.72 -21.42 -5.81
CA PRO A 47 2.27 -22.02 -4.55
C PRO A 47 0.91 -21.50 -4.08
N ALA A 48 0.43 -20.37 -4.61
CA ALA A 48 -0.86 -19.79 -4.29
C ALA A 48 -1.60 -19.30 -5.55
N HIS A 49 -2.86 -18.92 -5.40
CA HIS A 49 -3.67 -18.33 -6.46
C HIS A 49 -3.98 -16.87 -6.13
N GLY A 50 -4.07 -16.00 -7.16
CA GLY A 50 -4.56 -14.63 -7.01
C GLY A 50 -6.04 -14.56 -6.60
N PRO A 51 -6.55 -13.36 -6.31
CA PRO A 51 -5.79 -12.10 -6.31
C PRO A 51 -4.87 -11.96 -5.09
N ASN A 52 -3.75 -11.30 -5.29
CA ASN A 52 -2.86 -10.76 -4.27
C ASN A 52 -2.67 -11.67 -3.04
N PRO A 53 -1.96 -12.81 -3.17
CA PRO A 53 -1.75 -13.71 -2.03
C PRO A 53 -0.80 -13.06 -1.01
N MET A 54 -1.28 -12.91 0.22
CA MET A 54 -0.61 -12.19 1.30
C MET A 54 0.24 -13.09 2.16
N ASN A 55 1.37 -12.56 2.59
CA ASN A 55 2.21 -13.09 3.65
C ASN A 55 1.63 -12.70 5.02
N GLY A 56 1.77 -13.56 6.01
CA GLY A 56 1.22 -13.35 7.34
C GLY A 56 0.04 -14.28 7.66
N PRO A 57 -0.81 -13.92 8.66
CA PRO A 57 -0.69 -12.69 9.44
C PRO A 57 0.46 -12.75 10.47
N VAL A 58 0.99 -11.56 10.75
CA VAL A 58 1.94 -11.36 11.86
C VAL A 58 1.19 -10.82 13.07
N PHE A 59 1.27 -11.55 14.18
CA PHE A 59 0.73 -11.11 15.47
C PHE A 59 1.78 -10.26 16.19
N VAL A 60 1.44 -9.03 16.54
CA VAL A 60 2.32 -8.12 17.28
C VAL A 60 1.87 -8.08 18.74
N THR A 61 2.69 -8.62 19.62
CA THR A 61 2.40 -8.72 21.05
C THR A 61 2.11 -7.35 21.66
N GLY A 62 1.01 -7.26 22.39
CA GLY A 62 0.56 -6.04 23.07
C GLY A 62 -0.24 -5.08 22.20
N ALA A 63 -0.49 -5.39 20.93
CA ALA A 63 -1.45 -4.63 20.13
C ALA A 63 -2.88 -4.98 20.55
N GLU A 64 -3.68 -3.96 20.84
CA GLU A 64 -5.07 -4.07 21.30
C GLU A 64 -6.00 -3.15 20.51
N PRO A 65 -7.29 -3.45 20.42
CA PRO A 65 -8.25 -2.55 19.78
C PRO A 65 -8.16 -1.13 20.34
N GLY A 66 -8.06 -0.14 19.44
CA GLY A 66 -7.87 1.28 19.80
C GLY A 66 -6.42 1.75 19.78
N ASP A 67 -5.47 0.88 19.54
CA ASP A 67 -4.09 1.24 19.24
C ASP A 67 -3.91 1.54 17.74
N ALA A 68 -2.72 2.00 17.35
CA ALA A 68 -2.27 2.00 15.98
C ALA A 68 -1.09 1.03 15.79
N LEU A 69 -1.10 0.30 14.67
CA LEU A 69 0.07 -0.44 14.22
C LEU A 69 0.88 0.45 13.29
N ARG A 70 2.09 0.79 13.70
CA ARG A 70 3.10 1.50 12.90
C ARG A 70 3.90 0.49 12.09
N VAL A 71 3.99 0.71 10.79
CA VAL A 71 4.76 -0.09 9.82
C VAL A 71 5.79 0.81 9.17
N ASP A 72 7.07 0.62 9.49
CA ASP A 72 8.17 1.28 8.79
C ASP A 72 8.62 0.39 7.63
N ILE A 73 8.54 0.88 6.40
CA ILE A 73 9.02 0.19 5.21
C ILE A 73 10.54 0.45 5.10
N LEU A 74 11.34 -0.53 5.53
CA LEU A 74 12.78 -0.35 5.63
C LEU A 74 13.51 -0.64 4.31
N ARG A 75 13.11 -1.73 3.64
CA ARG A 75 13.77 -2.20 2.42
C ARG A 75 12.82 -3.03 1.56
N MET A 76 12.98 -2.89 0.25
CA MET A 76 12.25 -3.66 -0.76
C MET A 76 13.18 -3.94 -1.93
N ASP A 77 13.51 -5.21 -2.16
CA ASP A 77 14.35 -5.64 -3.26
C ASP A 77 13.60 -6.63 -4.14
N PRO A 78 13.50 -6.38 -5.45
CA PRO A 78 13.01 -7.40 -6.37
C PRO A 78 13.94 -8.62 -6.33
N ILE A 79 13.35 -9.80 -6.24
CA ILE A 79 14.09 -11.08 -6.19
C ILE A 79 13.90 -11.91 -7.46
N ARG A 80 13.23 -11.35 -8.47
CA ARG A 80 13.03 -11.90 -9.80
C ARG A 80 13.40 -10.84 -10.85
N PRO A 81 14.21 -11.15 -11.88
CA PRO A 81 14.65 -10.19 -12.90
C PRO A 81 13.61 -9.91 -13.97
N SER A 82 12.36 -10.28 -13.73
CA SER A 82 11.24 -10.09 -14.65
C SER A 82 9.96 -9.74 -13.89
N GLY A 83 9.10 -9.01 -14.55
CA GLY A 83 7.78 -8.66 -14.06
C GLY A 83 6.76 -8.70 -15.20
N TRP A 84 5.52 -8.33 -14.90
CA TRP A 84 4.47 -8.28 -15.90
C TRP A 84 3.43 -7.21 -15.56
N THR A 85 2.76 -6.69 -16.59
CA THR A 85 1.60 -5.81 -16.47
C THR A 85 0.48 -6.29 -17.39
N ILE A 86 -0.69 -5.66 -17.27
CA ILE A 86 -1.70 -5.65 -18.32
C ILE A 86 -1.36 -4.54 -19.31
N SER A 87 -1.54 -4.76 -20.60
CA SER A 87 -1.08 -3.89 -21.69
C SER A 87 -2.03 -2.75 -22.05
N SER A 88 -3.28 -2.78 -21.57
CA SER A 88 -4.32 -1.80 -21.96
C SER A 88 -4.96 -1.16 -20.75
N LEU A 89 -5.37 0.10 -20.89
CA LEU A 89 -6.12 0.84 -19.89
C LEU A 89 -7.39 0.09 -19.49
N ALA A 90 -7.79 0.25 -18.24
CA ALA A 90 -9.08 -0.23 -17.78
C ALA A 90 -10.21 0.63 -18.37
N ALA A 91 -11.32 -0.01 -18.74
CA ALA A 91 -12.43 0.67 -19.39
C ALA A 91 -13.07 1.78 -18.53
N ASN A 92 -12.97 1.66 -17.21
CA ASN A 92 -13.54 2.62 -16.26
C ASN A 92 -12.66 3.85 -15.99
N VAL A 93 -11.46 3.92 -16.57
CA VAL A 93 -10.55 5.09 -16.40
C VAL A 93 -10.52 6.00 -17.64
N VAL A 94 -11.31 5.68 -18.65
CA VAL A 94 -11.47 6.48 -19.87
C VAL A 94 -12.95 6.70 -20.16
N ASP A 95 -13.26 7.66 -21.03
CA ASP A 95 -14.63 7.88 -21.47
C ASP A 95 -15.22 6.65 -22.19
N PRO A 96 -16.55 6.41 -22.11
CA PRO A 96 -17.18 5.21 -22.67
C PRO A 96 -16.94 5.01 -24.17
N GLU A 97 -16.82 6.07 -24.94
CA GLU A 97 -16.51 6.02 -26.37
C GLU A 97 -15.07 5.55 -26.62
N ALA A 98 -14.12 6.06 -25.84
CA ALA A 98 -12.71 5.66 -25.90
C ALA A 98 -12.52 4.22 -25.43
N ALA A 99 -13.26 3.79 -24.42
CA ALA A 99 -13.20 2.41 -23.89
C ALA A 99 -13.48 1.36 -24.97
N ARG A 100 -14.35 1.66 -25.94
CA ARG A 100 -14.68 0.74 -27.06
C ARG A 100 -13.56 0.60 -28.09
N GLN A 101 -12.60 1.52 -28.07
CA GLN A 101 -11.48 1.59 -29.02
C GLN A 101 -10.16 1.08 -28.41
N LEU A 102 -10.16 0.75 -27.10
CA LEU A 102 -8.99 0.22 -26.43
C LEU A 102 -8.58 -1.13 -27.04
N PRO A 103 -7.28 -1.40 -27.12
CA PRO A 103 -6.80 -2.73 -27.52
C PRO A 103 -7.18 -3.79 -26.48
N ALA A 104 -7.09 -5.04 -26.86
CA ALA A 104 -7.30 -6.17 -25.94
C ALA A 104 -6.36 -6.06 -24.73
N ARG A 105 -6.88 -6.45 -23.57
CA ARG A 105 -6.13 -6.47 -22.32
C ARG A 105 -5.32 -7.75 -22.25
N GLU A 106 -4.05 -7.68 -22.62
CA GLU A 106 -3.12 -8.78 -22.66
C GLU A 106 -2.01 -8.60 -21.63
N ARG A 107 -1.30 -9.67 -21.32
CA ARG A 107 -0.10 -9.61 -20.50
C ARG A 107 1.05 -9.01 -21.30
N ALA A 108 1.77 -8.08 -20.71
CA ALA A 108 3.04 -7.55 -21.20
C ALA A 108 4.16 -7.90 -20.20
N ASP A 109 5.23 -8.50 -20.69
CA ASP A 109 6.37 -8.88 -19.84
C ASP A 109 7.42 -7.77 -19.78
N TRP A 110 8.03 -7.62 -18.61
CA TRP A 110 9.04 -6.63 -18.31
C TRP A 110 10.33 -7.27 -17.84
N LEU A 111 11.45 -6.67 -18.23
CA LEU A 111 12.78 -6.99 -17.72
C LEU A 111 13.11 -6.01 -16.59
N ILE A 112 13.62 -6.53 -15.48
CA ILE A 112 14.05 -5.78 -14.31
C ILE A 112 15.56 -5.91 -14.20
N ASP A 113 16.27 -4.83 -14.44
CA ASP A 113 17.72 -4.75 -14.24
C ASP A 113 18.01 -4.25 -12.82
N LEU A 114 18.51 -5.16 -11.99
CA LEU A 114 18.81 -4.89 -10.59
C LEU A 114 20.09 -4.07 -10.42
N GLU A 115 21.04 -4.14 -11.38
CA GLU A 115 22.29 -3.40 -11.33
C GLU A 115 22.09 -1.94 -11.70
N SER A 116 21.49 -1.66 -12.85
CA SER A 116 21.15 -0.30 -13.29
C SER A 116 19.94 0.29 -12.60
N ARG A 117 19.17 -0.52 -11.84
CA ARG A 117 17.93 -0.17 -11.17
C ARG A 117 16.89 0.42 -12.15
N THR A 118 16.67 -0.28 -13.24
CA THR A 118 15.73 0.12 -14.29
C THR A 118 14.80 -1.03 -14.68
N VAL A 119 13.67 -0.67 -15.29
CA VAL A 119 12.69 -1.61 -15.84
C VAL A 119 12.34 -1.22 -17.27
N LYS A 120 12.15 -2.20 -18.15
CA LYS A 120 11.76 -1.99 -19.55
C LYS A 120 10.87 -3.12 -20.06
N LEU A 121 10.02 -2.84 -21.04
CA LEU A 121 9.26 -3.86 -21.73
C LEU A 121 10.21 -4.86 -22.42
N GLN A 122 9.89 -6.14 -22.33
CA GLN A 122 10.63 -7.19 -23.03
C GLN A 122 10.40 -7.11 -24.54
N GLU A 123 9.16 -6.84 -24.94
CA GLU A 123 8.74 -6.65 -26.33
C GLU A 123 8.02 -5.30 -26.45
N PRO A 124 8.77 -4.19 -26.61
CA PRO A 124 8.17 -2.88 -26.69
C PRO A 124 7.40 -2.70 -28.01
N PRO A 125 6.17 -2.13 -27.97
CA PRO A 125 5.46 -1.78 -29.18
C PRO A 125 6.16 -0.61 -29.91
N PRO A 126 5.85 -0.42 -31.22
CA PRO A 126 6.41 0.68 -32.01
C PRO A 126 6.24 2.04 -31.33
N GLY A 127 7.33 2.79 -31.20
CA GLY A 127 7.41 4.08 -30.51
C GLY A 127 7.83 4.01 -29.05
N LEU A 128 7.94 2.82 -28.45
CA LEU A 128 8.41 2.61 -27.09
C LEU A 128 9.72 1.81 -27.00
N GLU A 129 10.47 1.69 -28.10
CA GLU A 129 11.70 0.89 -28.18
C GLU A 129 12.76 1.31 -27.14
N ASN A 130 12.78 2.58 -26.80
CA ASN A 130 13.72 3.17 -25.82
C ASN A 130 13.03 3.53 -24.49
N PHE A 131 11.84 3.00 -24.22
CA PHE A 131 11.11 3.29 -23.00
C PHE A 131 11.69 2.50 -21.82
N VAL A 132 12.41 3.21 -20.96
CA VAL A 132 13.07 2.68 -19.76
C VAL A 132 12.62 3.53 -18.57
N LEU A 133 12.18 2.88 -17.50
CA LEU A 133 11.76 3.53 -16.27
C LEU A 133 12.73 3.23 -15.13
N PRO A 134 12.82 4.10 -14.13
CA PRO A 134 13.51 3.78 -12.89
C PRO A 134 12.77 2.65 -12.14
N LEU A 135 13.53 1.82 -11.45
CA LEU A 135 13.00 0.87 -10.48
C LEU A 135 12.59 1.65 -9.22
N GLU A 136 11.28 1.74 -8.97
CA GLU A 136 10.67 2.43 -7.82
C GLU A 136 9.80 1.46 -7.02
N PRO A 137 10.39 0.57 -6.19
CA PRO A 137 9.67 -0.45 -5.45
C PRO A 137 8.60 0.13 -4.52
N MET A 138 7.42 -0.50 -4.51
CA MET A 138 6.33 -0.15 -3.61
C MET A 138 5.54 -1.38 -3.16
N ILE A 139 4.81 -1.27 -2.05
CA ILE A 139 3.83 -2.27 -1.60
C ILE A 139 2.44 -1.81 -2.06
N GLY A 140 1.74 -2.64 -2.83
CA GLY A 140 0.36 -2.39 -3.26
C GLY A 140 -0.65 -2.76 -2.19
N CYS A 141 -0.53 -3.98 -1.64
CA CYS A 141 -1.49 -4.52 -0.70
C CYS A 141 -0.85 -4.84 0.66
N PHE A 142 -1.29 -4.17 1.73
CA PHE A 142 -0.93 -4.46 3.12
C PHE A 142 -1.94 -3.84 4.09
N GLY A 143 -2.04 -4.41 5.28
CA GLY A 143 -3.00 -3.94 6.28
C GLY A 143 -3.14 -4.91 7.43
N VAL A 144 -4.16 -4.68 8.24
CA VAL A 144 -4.45 -5.45 9.47
C VAL A 144 -5.81 -6.12 9.39
N ALA A 145 -6.08 -7.06 10.29
CA ALA A 145 -7.39 -7.69 10.35
C ALA A 145 -8.49 -6.67 10.74
N PRO A 146 -9.64 -6.68 10.06
CA PRO A 146 -10.77 -5.81 10.37
C PRO A 146 -11.49 -6.22 11.65
N ALA A 147 -12.37 -5.34 12.15
CA ALA A 147 -13.20 -5.57 13.33
C ALA A 147 -14.25 -6.66 13.10
N MET A 148 -14.87 -7.11 14.20
CA MET A 148 -16.09 -7.93 14.23
C MET A 148 -16.01 -9.26 13.47
N GLY A 149 -14.82 -9.83 13.34
CA GLY A 149 -14.62 -11.10 12.60
C GLY A 149 -14.86 -10.99 11.10
N GLN A 150 -14.88 -9.79 10.54
CA GLN A 150 -14.97 -9.59 9.11
C GLN A 150 -13.71 -10.06 8.40
N ALA A 151 -13.82 -10.29 7.09
CA ALA A 151 -12.71 -10.55 6.21
C ALA A 151 -12.90 -9.80 4.91
N PHE A 152 -11.89 -9.04 4.49
CA PHE A 152 -11.88 -8.30 3.23
C PHE A 152 -10.97 -8.98 2.22
N SER A 153 -11.44 -9.07 0.96
CA SER A 153 -10.62 -9.57 -0.13
C SER A 153 -9.38 -8.70 -0.33
N THR A 154 -8.25 -9.32 -0.63
CA THR A 154 -7.02 -8.62 -1.04
C THR A 154 -7.11 -7.96 -2.41
N ALA A 155 -8.24 -8.06 -3.10
CA ALA A 155 -8.55 -7.30 -4.31
C ALA A 155 -9.20 -5.93 -4.01
N THR A 156 -9.30 -5.52 -2.75
CA THR A 156 -9.93 -4.25 -2.36
C THR A 156 -9.26 -3.67 -1.13
N SER A 157 -9.61 -2.45 -0.79
CA SER A 157 -9.11 -1.73 0.37
C SER A 157 -10.26 -1.16 1.20
N ALA A 158 -10.00 -0.95 2.50
CA ALA A 158 -10.95 -0.39 3.45
C ALA A 158 -10.19 0.43 4.53
N GLU A 159 -10.84 0.71 5.66
CA GLU A 159 -10.23 1.41 6.78
C GLU A 159 -9.05 0.65 7.42
N ASN A 160 -9.00 -0.66 7.27
CA ASN A 160 -7.92 -1.51 7.78
C ASN A 160 -6.73 -1.65 6.80
N GLY A 161 -6.70 -0.92 5.68
CA GLY A 161 -5.75 -1.06 4.58
C GLY A 161 -6.25 -1.99 3.48
N GLY A 162 -5.40 -2.80 2.91
CA GLY A 162 -5.66 -3.71 1.79
C GLY A 162 -4.98 -3.24 0.51
N ASN A 163 -5.62 -3.45 -0.64
CA ASN A 163 -5.11 -3.09 -1.96
C ASN A 163 -5.27 -1.60 -2.24
N MET A 164 -4.30 -0.83 -1.74
CA MET A 164 -4.35 0.63 -1.82
C MET A 164 -3.52 1.19 -2.99
N ASP A 165 -2.54 0.45 -3.48
CA ASP A 165 -1.70 0.71 -4.64
C ASP A 165 -1.16 2.14 -4.75
N TYR A 166 -0.84 2.73 -3.59
CA TYR A 166 -0.27 4.06 -3.58
C TYR A 166 1.26 3.99 -3.68
N ARG A 167 1.81 4.51 -4.79
CA ARG A 167 3.27 4.51 -5.06
C ARG A 167 4.13 5.19 -3.98
N GLY A 168 3.53 5.87 -3.02
CA GLY A 168 4.22 6.42 -1.85
C GLY A 168 4.51 5.39 -0.75
N PHE A 169 3.97 4.18 -0.81
CA PHE A 169 4.26 3.07 0.10
C PHE A 169 5.57 2.38 -0.30
N ARG A 170 6.67 3.04 -0.09
CA ARG A 170 8.02 2.66 -0.53
C ARG A 170 9.04 2.76 0.61
N PRO A 171 10.26 2.23 0.46
CA PRO A 171 11.31 2.36 1.47
C PRO A 171 11.49 3.80 1.95
N GLY A 172 11.56 3.99 3.27
CA GLY A 172 11.61 5.29 3.93
C GLY A 172 10.23 5.88 4.30
N ALA A 173 9.13 5.24 3.91
CA ALA A 173 7.80 5.60 4.39
C ALA A 173 7.45 4.84 5.67
N THR A 174 6.69 5.50 6.53
CA THR A 174 5.99 4.93 7.69
C THR A 174 4.50 4.98 7.44
N VAL A 175 3.78 3.91 7.76
CA VAL A 175 2.31 3.84 7.64
C VAL A 175 1.72 3.34 8.96
N TRP A 176 0.62 3.96 9.40
CA TRP A 176 -0.14 3.54 10.58
C TRP A 176 -1.48 2.99 10.19
N PHE A 177 -1.84 1.87 10.78
CA PHE A 177 -3.14 1.22 10.61
C PHE A 177 -3.93 1.20 11.91
N PRO A 178 -5.27 1.37 11.89
CA PRO A 178 -6.10 1.22 13.07
C PRO A 178 -6.11 -0.25 13.52
N VAL A 179 -5.82 -0.51 14.80
CA VAL A 179 -5.89 -1.86 15.36
C VAL A 179 -7.32 -2.12 15.83
N ALA A 180 -7.96 -3.13 15.26
CA ALA A 180 -9.33 -3.52 15.59
C ALA A 180 -9.43 -4.87 16.32
N VAL A 181 -8.36 -5.67 16.31
CA VAL A 181 -8.28 -6.98 16.96
C VAL A 181 -6.96 -7.14 17.71
N GLU A 182 -6.93 -8.00 18.73
CA GLU A 182 -5.71 -8.32 19.45
C GLU A 182 -4.60 -8.80 18.50
N GLY A 183 -3.39 -8.30 18.70
CA GLY A 183 -2.23 -8.60 17.89
C GLY A 183 -2.22 -7.93 16.52
N ALA A 184 -3.19 -7.08 16.21
CA ALA A 184 -3.39 -6.41 14.93
C ALA A 184 -3.57 -7.38 13.74
N LEU A 185 -2.84 -8.48 13.68
CA LEU A 185 -2.81 -9.47 12.60
C LEU A 185 -2.47 -8.81 11.26
N PHE A 186 -1.20 -8.47 11.10
CA PHE A 186 -0.69 -7.73 9.94
C PHE A 186 -0.39 -8.65 8.74
N PHE A 187 -0.80 -8.21 7.55
CA PHE A 187 -0.56 -8.87 6.26
C PHE A 187 0.19 -7.93 5.32
N ALA A 188 1.03 -8.48 4.45
CA ALA A 188 1.71 -7.74 3.38
C ALA A 188 1.95 -8.61 2.15
N GLY A 189 1.84 -8.02 0.96
CA GLY A 189 2.10 -8.70 -0.32
C GLY A 189 1.92 -7.74 -1.48
N ASP A 190 1.80 -8.26 -2.69
CA ASP A 190 1.49 -7.46 -3.87
C ASP A 190 2.44 -6.27 -4.04
N CYS A 191 3.68 -6.57 -4.40
CA CYS A 191 4.73 -5.56 -4.51
C CYS A 191 5.05 -5.30 -5.99
N HIS A 192 5.20 -4.03 -6.33
CA HIS A 192 5.42 -3.58 -7.70
C HIS A 192 6.83 -3.02 -7.87
N ALA A 193 7.45 -3.29 -9.03
CA ALA A 193 8.75 -2.72 -9.39
C ALA A 193 8.64 -1.23 -9.74
N THR A 194 7.52 -0.84 -10.33
CA THR A 194 7.13 0.55 -10.64
C THR A 194 5.64 0.58 -10.96
N GLN A 195 4.99 1.71 -10.68
CA GLN A 195 3.58 1.94 -10.98
C GLN A 195 3.33 3.43 -11.26
N GLY A 196 2.45 3.74 -12.21
CA GLY A 196 1.89 5.06 -12.39
C GLY A 196 0.74 5.36 -11.43
N ASP A 197 0.43 6.64 -11.20
CA ASP A 197 -0.71 7.02 -10.34
C ASP A 197 -2.02 6.43 -10.88
N GLY A 198 -2.83 5.92 -9.96
CA GLY A 198 -4.15 5.36 -10.23
C GLY A 198 -4.16 3.91 -10.69
N GLU A 199 -3.02 3.30 -10.96
CA GLU A 199 -2.92 1.91 -11.44
C GLU A 199 -3.85 1.64 -12.64
N ILE A 200 -3.88 2.56 -13.58
CA ILE A 200 -4.92 2.69 -14.60
C ILE A 200 -4.99 1.54 -15.62
N VAL A 201 -4.01 0.65 -15.63
CA VAL A 201 -4.08 -0.62 -16.38
C VAL A 201 -4.54 -1.78 -15.49
N GLY A 202 -4.72 -1.56 -14.18
CA GLY A 202 -5.14 -2.56 -13.19
C GLY A 202 -4.04 -3.54 -12.81
N THR A 203 -2.80 -3.11 -12.92
CA THR A 203 -1.57 -3.75 -12.41
C THR A 203 -0.46 -2.70 -12.35
N GLY A 204 0.40 -2.78 -11.32
CA GLY A 204 1.75 -2.24 -11.44
C GLY A 204 2.64 -3.15 -12.27
N ILE A 205 3.96 -2.99 -12.24
CA ILE A 205 4.89 -4.02 -12.75
C ILE A 205 5.03 -5.07 -11.65
N GLU A 206 4.24 -6.12 -11.79
CA GLU A 206 4.08 -7.21 -10.85
C GLU A 206 5.31 -8.09 -10.78
N THR A 207 5.86 -8.29 -9.60
CA THR A 207 6.99 -9.19 -9.38
C THR A 207 7.10 -9.62 -7.92
N CYS A 208 8.10 -10.42 -7.61
CA CYS A 208 8.39 -10.90 -6.25
C CYS A 208 9.45 -10.03 -5.59
N PHE A 209 9.28 -9.81 -4.29
CA PHE A 209 10.20 -8.98 -3.50
C PHE A 209 10.62 -9.69 -2.21
N GLU A 210 11.85 -9.41 -1.75
CA GLU A 210 12.16 -9.48 -0.33
C GLU A 210 11.84 -8.12 0.29
N VAL A 211 10.97 -8.13 1.30
CA VAL A 211 10.56 -6.92 2.03
C VAL A 211 11.03 -6.98 3.47
N GLN A 212 11.47 -5.83 4.01
CA GLN A 212 11.83 -5.67 5.41
C GLN A 212 10.95 -4.58 6.03
N LEU A 213 10.16 -4.97 7.02
CA LEU A 213 9.19 -4.12 7.68
C LEU A 213 9.44 -4.14 9.19
N ARG A 214 9.47 -2.96 9.83
CA ARG A 214 9.41 -2.87 11.30
C ARG A 214 7.98 -2.65 11.72
N LEU A 215 7.50 -3.45 12.68
CA LEU A 215 6.14 -3.37 13.20
C LEU A 215 6.18 -2.92 14.65
N SER A 216 5.55 -1.79 14.96
CA SER A 216 5.53 -1.21 16.31
C SER A 216 4.11 -0.84 16.72
N VAL A 217 3.77 -1.02 17.99
CA VAL A 217 2.48 -0.65 18.54
C VAL A 217 2.56 0.75 19.15
N GLU A 218 1.68 1.63 18.71
CA GLU A 218 1.45 2.94 19.37
C GLU A 218 0.15 2.87 20.17
N LYS A 219 0.30 2.85 21.48
CA LYS A 219 -0.82 2.66 22.42
C LYS A 219 -1.77 3.86 22.43
N ASN A 220 -3.08 3.59 22.53
CA ASN A 220 -4.14 4.57 22.63
C ASN A 220 -4.16 5.61 21.48
N ARG A 221 -3.67 5.22 20.30
CA ARG A 221 -3.70 6.05 19.10
C ARG A 221 -4.81 5.59 18.17
N GLN A 222 -5.99 6.12 18.39
CA GLN A 222 -7.16 5.78 17.57
C GLN A 222 -7.07 6.42 16.19
N LEU A 223 -7.15 5.61 15.16
CA LEU A 223 -7.21 6.02 13.76
C LEU A 223 -8.52 5.55 13.14
N THR A 224 -9.02 6.31 12.16
CA THR A 224 -10.17 5.88 11.35
C THR A 224 -9.68 5.29 10.02
N TRP A 225 -8.67 5.90 9.43
CA TRP A 225 -8.10 5.52 8.14
C TRP A 225 -6.59 5.32 8.27
N PRO A 226 -5.95 4.61 7.33
CA PRO A 226 -4.49 4.55 7.30
C PRO A 226 -3.88 5.93 7.11
N ARG A 227 -2.84 6.23 7.87
CA ARG A 227 -2.03 7.44 7.78
C ARG A 227 -0.61 7.08 7.48
N GLY A 228 0.15 7.99 6.91
CA GLY A 228 1.55 7.76 6.72
C GLY A 228 2.37 9.03 6.65
N GLU A 229 3.67 8.83 6.68
CA GLU A 229 4.63 9.89 6.46
C GLU A 229 5.86 9.38 5.71
N ASN A 230 6.59 10.30 5.12
CA ASN A 230 7.93 10.09 4.60
C ASN A 230 8.82 11.27 5.04
N GLU A 231 9.99 11.42 4.45
CA GLU A 231 10.91 12.50 4.77
C GLU A 231 10.26 13.88 4.62
N THR A 232 9.41 14.09 3.63
CA THR A 232 8.91 15.41 3.23
C THR A 232 7.44 15.66 3.50
N HIS A 233 6.62 14.63 3.60
CA HIS A 233 5.17 14.75 3.71
C HIS A 233 4.60 13.91 4.85
N ILE A 234 3.48 14.36 5.39
CA ILE A 234 2.47 13.51 6.02
C ILE A 234 1.36 13.25 5.02
N PHE A 235 0.69 12.11 5.12
CA PHE A 235 -0.42 11.77 4.24
C PHE A 235 -1.48 10.90 4.92
N SER A 236 -2.74 11.09 4.54
CA SER A 236 -3.87 10.25 4.95
C SER A 236 -4.46 9.55 3.74
N VAL A 237 -4.96 8.34 3.93
CA VAL A 237 -5.47 7.49 2.87
C VAL A 237 -6.96 7.31 3.05
N GLY A 238 -7.73 7.53 1.99
CA GLY A 238 -9.16 7.25 1.96
C GLY A 238 -9.47 6.21 0.89
N ASN A 239 -10.17 5.16 1.28
CA ASN A 239 -10.56 4.07 0.40
C ASN A 239 -12.08 4.03 0.28
N ALA A 240 -12.60 4.18 -0.93
CA ALA A 240 -14.04 4.09 -1.22
C ALA A 240 -14.31 4.08 -2.72
N ARG A 241 -15.53 3.79 -3.09
CA ARG A 241 -16.08 4.02 -4.42
C ARG A 241 -17.48 4.66 -4.25
N PRO A 242 -17.77 5.79 -4.88
CA PRO A 242 -16.99 6.49 -5.92
C PRO A 242 -15.77 7.27 -5.39
N LEU A 243 -14.96 7.83 -6.31
CA LEU A 243 -13.67 8.47 -6.01
C LEU A 243 -13.78 9.70 -5.10
N ASP A 244 -14.85 10.47 -5.23
CA ASP A 244 -15.13 11.64 -4.39
C ASP A 244 -15.35 11.24 -2.91
N GLN A 245 -15.91 10.07 -2.64
CA GLN A 245 -16.02 9.54 -1.28
C GLN A 245 -14.63 9.17 -0.72
N ALA A 246 -13.76 8.57 -1.52
CA ALA A 246 -12.37 8.29 -1.10
C ALA A 246 -11.62 9.59 -0.77
N LEU A 247 -11.81 10.64 -1.60
CA LEU A 247 -11.25 11.97 -1.35
C LEU A 247 -11.79 12.56 -0.03
N GLN A 248 -13.09 12.45 0.24
CA GLN A 248 -13.71 12.92 1.48
C GLN A 248 -13.11 12.22 2.71
N HIS A 249 -12.90 10.90 2.65
CA HIS A 249 -12.27 10.13 3.74
C HIS A 249 -10.85 10.61 4.01
N ALA A 250 -10.02 10.70 2.96
CA ALA A 250 -8.64 11.19 3.09
C ALA A 250 -8.58 12.62 3.63
N THR A 251 -9.44 13.52 3.14
CA THR A 251 -9.48 14.93 3.55
C THR A 251 -9.91 15.06 5.01
N THR A 252 -10.96 14.34 5.41
CA THR A 252 -11.48 14.36 6.78
C THR A 252 -10.43 13.82 7.76
N ASP A 253 -9.75 12.73 7.40
CA ASP A 253 -8.73 12.15 8.25
C ASP A 253 -7.50 13.07 8.38
N MET A 254 -7.08 13.76 7.32
CA MET A 254 -6.03 14.79 7.39
C MET A 254 -6.45 15.96 8.30
N LEU A 255 -7.68 16.45 8.19
CA LEU A 255 -8.20 17.49 9.06
C LEU A 255 -8.15 17.05 10.53
N ASN A 256 -8.61 15.83 10.82
CA ASN A 256 -8.56 15.26 12.16
C ASN A 256 -7.11 15.14 12.67
N TRP A 257 -6.19 14.71 11.83
CA TRP A 257 -4.77 14.60 12.18
C TRP A 257 -4.15 15.96 12.55
N LEU A 258 -4.42 16.98 11.73
CA LEU A 258 -3.92 18.33 11.98
C LEU A 258 -4.50 18.95 13.26
N THR A 259 -5.74 18.62 13.59
CA THR A 259 -6.37 19.14 14.83
C THR A 259 -5.91 18.37 16.06
N SER A 260 -5.78 17.03 15.99
CA SER A 260 -5.41 16.21 17.15
C SER A 260 -3.92 16.29 17.49
N ASP A 261 -3.06 16.08 16.50
CA ASP A 261 -1.63 15.88 16.76
C ASP A 261 -0.82 17.19 16.65
N TYR A 262 -1.31 18.14 15.83
CA TYR A 262 -0.65 19.44 15.63
C TYR A 262 -1.35 20.59 16.39
N GLY A 263 -2.47 20.34 17.04
CA GLY A 263 -3.19 21.30 17.87
C GLY A 263 -3.80 22.48 17.10
N LEU A 264 -4.00 22.34 15.78
CA LEU A 264 -4.64 23.37 14.97
C LEU A 264 -6.14 23.41 15.25
N SER A 265 -6.73 24.61 15.30
CA SER A 265 -8.20 24.70 15.21
C SER A 265 -8.68 24.23 13.83
N ALA A 266 -9.93 23.78 13.72
CA ALA A 266 -10.50 23.40 12.43
C ALA A 266 -10.43 24.53 11.39
N ALA A 267 -10.58 25.79 11.82
CA ALA A 267 -10.42 26.95 10.94
C ALA A 267 -8.98 27.10 10.46
N ALA A 268 -7.98 26.98 11.36
CA ALA A 268 -6.57 27.08 10.98
C ALA A 268 -6.16 25.91 10.06
N ALA A 269 -6.57 24.68 10.37
CA ALA A 269 -6.34 23.52 9.53
C ALA A 269 -6.99 23.68 8.12
N SER A 270 -8.21 24.24 8.05
CA SER A 270 -8.89 24.52 6.78
C SER A 270 -8.15 25.57 5.95
N HIS A 271 -7.65 26.65 6.58
CA HIS A 271 -6.82 27.64 5.88
C HIS A 271 -5.53 27.03 5.35
N LEU A 272 -4.83 26.23 6.15
CA LEU A 272 -3.62 25.54 5.73
C LEU A 272 -3.92 24.57 4.56
N MET A 273 -4.84 23.64 4.78
CA MET A 273 -5.17 22.64 3.76
C MET A 273 -5.64 23.26 2.46
N GLY A 274 -6.46 24.29 2.52
CA GLY A 274 -6.99 24.96 1.33
C GLY A 274 -5.93 25.55 0.41
N GLN A 275 -4.69 25.75 0.87
CA GLN A 275 -3.62 26.34 0.09
C GLN A 275 -2.49 25.38 -0.25
N VAL A 276 -2.25 24.34 0.59
CA VAL A 276 -1.05 23.51 0.45
C VAL A 276 -1.32 22.03 0.20
N VAL A 277 -2.57 21.56 0.41
CA VAL A 277 -2.89 20.14 0.22
C VAL A 277 -2.68 19.71 -1.22
N ARG A 278 -2.17 18.51 -1.38
CA ARG A 278 -2.08 17.80 -2.66
C ARG A 278 -2.83 16.49 -2.55
N TYR A 279 -3.38 16.05 -3.67
CA TYR A 279 -4.01 14.75 -3.78
C TYR A 279 -3.27 13.88 -4.78
N HIS A 280 -2.98 12.64 -4.37
CA HIS A 280 -2.51 11.60 -5.27
C HIS A 280 -3.58 10.52 -5.39
N VAL A 281 -3.64 9.92 -6.55
CA VAL A 281 -4.51 8.78 -6.83
C VAL A 281 -3.69 7.51 -6.66
N GLY A 282 -4.02 6.68 -5.67
CA GLY A 282 -3.39 5.37 -5.49
C GLY A 282 -3.90 4.39 -6.53
N ASN A 283 -5.19 4.15 -6.51
CA ASN A 283 -5.87 3.17 -7.36
C ASN A 283 -7.26 3.67 -7.78
N VAL A 284 -7.60 3.48 -9.06
CA VAL A 284 -8.95 3.72 -9.63
C VAL A 284 -9.45 2.53 -10.44
N PHE A 285 -8.81 1.38 -10.29
CA PHE A 285 -9.17 0.14 -10.97
C PHE A 285 -10.02 -0.78 -10.08
N ASP A 286 -9.63 -0.97 -8.84
CA ASP A 286 -10.17 -1.92 -7.89
C ASP A 286 -11.61 -1.62 -7.43
N PRO A 287 -12.26 -2.55 -6.71
CA PRO A 287 -13.59 -2.34 -6.15
C PRO A 287 -13.68 -1.10 -5.25
N ALA A 288 -12.65 -0.80 -4.45
CA ALA A 288 -12.49 0.48 -3.76
C ALA A 288 -11.36 1.28 -4.39
N TYR A 289 -11.58 2.56 -4.64
CA TYR A 289 -10.57 3.49 -5.12
C TYR A 289 -9.78 4.05 -3.94
N THR A 290 -8.52 4.39 -4.18
CA THR A 290 -7.64 4.97 -3.17
C THR A 290 -7.26 6.40 -3.51
N MET A 291 -7.62 7.33 -2.63
CA MET A 291 -7.15 8.72 -2.65
C MET A 291 -6.24 9.00 -1.47
N VAL A 292 -5.19 9.75 -1.73
CA VAL A 292 -4.21 10.15 -0.71
C VAL A 292 -4.17 11.67 -0.63
N CYS A 293 -4.43 12.21 0.56
CA CYS A 293 -4.32 13.63 0.87
C CYS A 293 -2.97 13.90 1.53
N LEU A 294 -2.16 14.78 0.97
CA LEU A 294 -0.78 15.05 1.40
C LEU A 294 -0.61 16.50 1.84
N VAL A 295 0.20 16.69 2.89
CA VAL A 295 0.70 17.98 3.34
C VAL A 295 2.21 17.92 3.53
N GLU A 296 2.95 18.86 2.96
CA GLU A 296 4.40 18.95 3.16
C GLU A 296 4.72 19.36 4.61
N LYS A 297 5.63 18.62 5.24
CA LYS A 297 6.03 18.82 6.63
C LYS A 297 6.55 20.24 6.93
N ARG A 298 7.13 20.91 5.93
CA ARG A 298 7.61 22.30 6.09
C ARG A 298 6.51 23.33 6.42
N TRP A 299 5.24 23.00 6.12
CA TRP A 299 4.09 23.86 6.40
C TRP A 299 3.45 23.58 7.76
N LEU A 300 3.86 22.50 8.41
CA LEU A 300 3.26 22.09 9.68
C LEU A 300 3.87 22.85 10.85
N PRO A 301 3.08 23.23 11.84
CA PRO A 301 3.61 23.68 13.14
C PRO A 301 4.36 22.50 13.79
N LYS A 302 5.13 22.81 14.84
CA LYS A 302 5.68 21.73 15.68
C LYS A 302 4.52 20.92 16.27
N PRO A 303 4.63 19.58 16.31
CA PRO A 303 3.62 18.75 16.97
C PRO A 303 3.36 19.27 18.39
N ALA A 304 2.10 19.20 18.82
CA ALA A 304 1.76 19.49 20.19
C ALA A 304 2.53 18.53 21.10
N SER A 305 3.21 19.06 22.12
CA SER A 305 3.87 18.21 23.11
C SER A 305 2.80 17.36 23.78
N VAL A 306 2.91 16.05 23.65
CA VAL A 306 2.11 15.11 24.43
C VAL A 306 2.56 15.31 25.90
N GLY A 307 1.70 15.94 26.70
CA GLY A 307 1.91 16.18 28.14
C GLY A 307 1.74 14.88 28.93
#